data_437ab4b7821b85449c65d96241fde481
#
_entry.id   437ab4b7821b85449c65d96241fde481
#
_cell.length_a   1.000
_cell.length_b   1.000
_cell.length_c   1.000
_cell.angle_alpha   90.00
_cell.angle_beta   90.00
_cell.angle_gamma   90.00
#
_symmetry.space_group_name_H-M   'P 1'
#
loop_
_entity.id
_entity.type
_entity.pdbx_description
1 polymer ?
#
loop_
_entity_poly.entity_id
_entity_poly.type
_entity_poly.pdbx_seq_one_letter_code
_entity_poly.pdbx_strand_id
1 'polypeptide(L)'
;MPLFRFAFALALIVCGTACRREAEKPAGKPDAAAFVSDGAGDGSVWVVDAPNGGRLYLCGTIHILREKDYPLAPAYEAAYMYSNKLVLELPPGAASGPELTSRMSQLGMYSADTSLEAHVTKETWEKVKQWSGKRGLEASSMNRYRPWFVALLITSMEYAALGAKPDKGVDTHFEERAKKDGKPAEGLESVEFQIQLFASLTDKQQNELLEQTLGEISSVAEEFEKMILAWKNGELEDLRAMLFREAERYPDLMNLFLTARNLSWMDRLEQMLKNGEKAMILVGTGHFTSDTGLIELLRKRGYRVRHYREVTDF
;
A
#
# COMPACT_ATOMS: atom_id res chain seq x y z
N MET A 1 -12.03 -14.13 -0.32
CA MET A 1 -12.30 -12.68 -0.21
C MET A 1 -11.09 -11.78 0.12
N PRO A 2 -9.87 -11.94 -0.41
CA PRO A 2 -8.78 -11.04 -0.04
C PRO A 2 -8.05 -10.32 -1.18
N LEU A 3 -8.29 -10.59 -2.47
CA LEU A 3 -7.56 -9.92 -3.56
C LEU A 3 -7.99 -8.45 -3.76
N PHE A 4 -9.19 -8.08 -3.41
CA PHE A 4 -9.63 -6.68 -3.38
C PHE A 4 -8.76 -5.85 -2.43
N ARG A 5 -8.32 -6.45 -1.32
CA ARG A 5 -7.39 -5.86 -0.37
C ARG A 5 -5.96 -5.83 -0.88
N PHE A 6 -5.62 -6.74 -1.80
CA PHE A 6 -4.35 -6.72 -2.55
C PHE A 6 -4.33 -5.63 -3.61
N ALA A 7 -5.40 -5.53 -4.40
CA ALA A 7 -5.60 -4.41 -5.32
C ALA A 7 -5.59 -3.08 -4.56
N PHE A 8 -6.04 -3.07 -3.28
CA PHE A 8 -5.97 -1.95 -2.39
C PHE A 8 -4.54 -1.50 -2.07
N ALA A 9 -3.63 -2.40 -1.79
CA ALA A 9 -2.22 -2.05 -1.54
C ALA A 9 -1.53 -1.45 -2.79
N LEU A 10 -2.06 -1.69 -4.00
CA LEU A 10 -1.50 -1.24 -5.27
C LEU A 10 -2.43 -0.31 -6.09
N ALA A 11 -3.70 -0.16 -5.73
CA ALA A 11 -4.70 0.57 -6.54
C ALA A 11 -4.51 2.09 -6.61
N LEU A 12 -3.57 2.65 -5.85
CA LEU A 12 -3.40 4.10 -5.69
C LEU A 12 -2.69 4.82 -6.81
N ILE A 13 -2.22 4.06 -7.77
CA ILE A 13 -1.42 4.57 -8.87
C ILE A 13 -2.29 5.27 -9.94
N VAL A 14 -3.62 5.13 -9.90
CA VAL A 14 -4.49 5.52 -11.03
C VAL A 14 -5.24 6.84 -10.84
N CYS A 15 -5.29 7.43 -9.64
CA CYS A 15 -6.14 8.60 -9.38
C CYS A 15 -5.38 9.79 -8.78
N GLY A 16 -4.55 10.44 -9.59
CA GLY A 16 -3.87 11.69 -9.23
C GLY A 16 -4.44 12.90 -9.98
N THR A 17 -5.28 13.70 -9.32
CA THR A 17 -5.52 15.10 -9.72
C THR A 17 -5.12 16.01 -8.56
N ALA A 18 -4.07 16.80 -8.81
CA ALA A 18 -3.44 17.68 -7.82
C ALA A 18 -4.35 18.87 -7.46
N CYS A 19 -4.53 19.08 -6.16
CA CYS A 19 -4.94 20.36 -5.60
C CYS A 19 -3.79 20.93 -4.76
N ARG A 20 -3.29 22.13 -5.10
CA ARG A 20 -2.26 22.87 -4.36
C ARG A 20 -2.82 23.39 -3.03
N ARG A 21 -2.09 23.22 -1.93
CA ARG A 21 -2.28 23.97 -0.69
C ARG A 21 -0.98 24.63 -0.23
N GLU A 22 -1.13 25.78 0.43
CA GLU A 22 -0.07 26.66 0.92
C GLU A 22 0.69 26.06 2.12
N ALA A 23 1.97 26.46 2.27
CA ALA A 23 2.93 25.92 3.20
C ALA A 23 2.86 26.58 4.60
N GLU A 24 2.80 25.76 5.64
CA GLU A 24 3.06 26.16 7.03
C GLU A 24 4.54 26.01 7.42
N LYS A 25 5.00 26.84 8.40
CA LYS A 25 6.41 26.92 8.84
C LYS A 25 6.82 25.70 9.68
N PRO A 26 8.11 25.29 9.66
CA PRO A 26 8.58 24.13 10.41
C PRO A 26 8.62 24.38 11.92
N ALA A 27 8.09 23.42 12.68
CA ALA A 27 8.18 23.36 14.13
C ALA A 27 9.50 22.70 14.59
N GLY A 28 10.07 23.16 15.70
CA GLY A 28 11.31 22.60 16.29
C GLY A 28 11.13 21.15 16.78
N LYS A 29 12.24 20.44 16.99
CA LYS A 29 12.26 19.05 17.47
C LYS A 29 11.51 18.92 18.81
N PRO A 30 10.46 18.10 18.90
CA PRO A 30 9.80 17.85 20.16
C PRO A 30 10.54 16.81 21.00
N ASP A 31 10.37 16.91 22.33
CA ASP A 31 10.93 15.98 23.31
C ASP A 31 10.25 14.60 23.17
N ALA A 32 11.01 13.51 23.35
CA ALA A 32 10.51 12.13 23.20
C ALA A 32 9.31 11.80 24.15
N ALA A 33 9.18 12.53 25.25
CA ALA A 33 8.07 12.40 26.20
C ALA A 33 6.74 13.01 25.72
N ALA A 34 6.72 13.74 24.59
CA ALA A 34 5.54 14.46 24.09
C ALA A 34 4.57 13.59 23.28
N PHE A 35 4.91 12.32 23.03
CA PHE A 35 4.10 11.41 22.22
C PHE A 35 3.18 10.54 23.07
N VAL A 36 2.24 11.13 23.79
CA VAL A 36 1.17 10.40 24.47
C VAL A 36 -0.02 10.29 23.51
N SER A 37 -0.46 9.06 23.26
CA SER A 37 -1.53 8.76 22.31
C SER A 37 -2.91 8.98 22.92
N ASP A 38 -3.57 10.08 22.60
CA ASP A 38 -5.00 10.21 22.79
C ASP A 38 -5.75 9.60 21.59
N GLY A 39 -6.02 8.30 21.63
CA GLY A 39 -6.89 7.61 20.66
C GLY A 39 -6.29 7.32 19.28
N ALA A 40 -5.00 7.63 19.06
CA ALA A 40 -4.34 7.37 17.76
C ALA A 40 -3.87 5.92 17.58
N GLY A 41 -3.96 5.09 18.63
CA GLY A 41 -3.45 3.70 18.64
C GLY A 41 -1.92 3.60 18.71
N ASP A 42 -1.40 2.35 18.75
CA ASP A 42 0.04 2.08 18.83
C ASP A 42 0.77 2.22 17.49
N GLY A 43 0.01 2.14 16.38
CA GLY A 43 0.51 2.23 15.01
C GLY A 43 1.15 0.95 14.49
N SER A 44 1.14 0.78 13.19
CA SER A 44 1.81 -0.33 12.50
C SER A 44 3.28 0.00 12.24
N VAL A 45 4.07 0.15 13.33
CA VAL A 45 5.49 0.49 13.28
C VAL A 45 6.32 -0.52 14.08
N TRP A 46 7.36 -1.06 13.45
CA TRP A 46 8.33 -1.97 14.06
C TRP A 46 9.74 -1.42 13.94
N VAL A 47 10.56 -1.72 14.94
CA VAL A 47 11.96 -1.29 14.98
C VAL A 47 12.85 -2.51 14.81
N VAL A 48 13.80 -2.40 13.89
CA VAL A 48 14.84 -3.39 13.62
C VAL A 48 16.17 -2.81 14.05
N ASP A 49 16.83 -3.46 15.00
CA ASP A 49 18.13 -3.02 15.52
C ASP A 49 19.25 -3.93 15.02
N ALA A 50 20.36 -3.30 14.60
CA ALA A 50 21.61 -3.97 14.30
C ALA A 50 22.66 -3.68 15.40
N PRO A 51 23.60 -4.61 15.69
CA PRO A 51 24.59 -4.45 16.76
C PRO A 51 25.52 -3.24 16.58
N ASN A 52 25.71 -2.75 15.35
CA ASN A 52 26.53 -1.60 15.00
C ASN A 52 25.80 -0.24 15.14
N GLY A 53 24.58 -0.23 15.66
CA GLY A 53 23.77 0.97 15.82
C GLY A 53 22.89 1.32 14.60
N GLY A 54 22.91 0.49 13.55
CA GLY A 54 21.97 0.60 12.45
C GLY A 54 20.55 0.32 12.94
N ARG A 55 19.56 1.10 12.47
CA ARG A 55 18.17 0.99 12.90
C ARG A 55 17.22 1.28 11.74
N LEU A 56 16.32 0.36 11.46
CA LEU A 56 15.24 0.58 10.53
C LEU A 56 13.90 0.66 11.27
N TYR A 57 13.09 1.63 10.91
CA TYR A 57 11.70 1.77 11.34
C TYR A 57 10.83 1.24 10.20
N LEU A 58 10.30 0.02 10.36
CA LEU A 58 9.37 -0.58 9.39
C LEU A 58 7.99 0.00 9.66
N CYS A 59 7.53 0.86 8.79
CA CYS A 59 6.26 1.57 8.91
C CYS A 59 5.27 1.02 7.88
N GLY A 60 4.27 0.30 8.37
CA GLY A 60 3.20 -0.23 7.53
C GLY A 60 2.29 0.87 7.04
N THR A 61 2.15 1.01 5.71
CA THR A 61 1.34 2.07 5.13
C THR A 61 -0.01 1.57 4.67
N ILE A 62 -0.96 2.50 4.65
CA ILE A 62 -2.19 2.44 3.88
C ILE A 62 -2.14 3.64 2.94
N HIS A 63 -2.15 3.33 1.65
CA HIS A 63 -1.92 4.33 0.61
C HIS A 63 -3.08 5.32 0.42
N ILE A 64 -4.27 5.04 0.94
CA ILE A 64 -5.44 5.92 0.93
C ILE A 64 -6.05 5.98 2.31
N LEU A 65 -6.27 7.17 2.80
CA LEU A 65 -6.92 7.42 4.08
C LEU A 65 -7.97 8.50 3.93
N ARG A 66 -8.80 8.63 4.97
CA ARG A 66 -9.76 9.72 5.10
C ARG A 66 -9.23 10.77 6.07
N GLU A 67 -9.78 11.96 6.03
CA GLU A 67 -9.45 13.00 7.01
C GLU A 67 -9.65 12.52 8.46
N LYS A 68 -10.72 11.76 8.71
CA LYS A 68 -11.03 11.20 10.03
C LYS A 68 -10.07 10.12 10.52
N ASP A 69 -9.22 9.58 9.64
CA ASP A 69 -8.25 8.56 10.01
C ASP A 69 -6.98 9.18 10.63
N TYR A 70 -6.84 10.49 10.55
CA TYR A 70 -5.82 11.29 11.22
C TYR A 70 -6.25 11.72 12.63
N PRO A 71 -5.30 11.99 13.57
CA PRO A 71 -3.85 11.92 13.36
C PRO A 71 -3.32 10.50 13.23
N LEU A 72 -2.14 10.36 12.61
CA LEU A 72 -1.40 9.10 12.61
C LEU A 72 -0.89 8.78 14.02
N ALA A 73 -0.63 7.50 14.30
CA ALA A 73 -0.06 7.10 15.59
C ALA A 73 1.30 7.79 15.81
N PRO A 74 1.61 8.23 17.06
CA PRO A 74 2.85 8.90 17.39
C PRO A 74 4.12 8.14 16.98
N ALA A 75 4.04 6.81 16.88
CA ALA A 75 5.12 5.95 16.41
C ALA A 75 5.63 6.34 15.01
N TYR A 76 4.75 6.78 14.10
CA TYR A 76 5.15 7.23 12.76
C TYR A 76 5.94 8.53 12.82
N GLU A 77 5.52 9.47 13.67
CA GLU A 77 6.24 10.73 13.88
C GLU A 77 7.63 10.48 14.44
N ALA A 78 7.73 9.61 15.44
CA ALA A 78 9.00 9.24 16.02
C ALA A 78 9.91 8.53 15.00
N ALA A 79 9.38 7.57 14.22
CA ALA A 79 10.12 6.92 13.14
C ALA A 79 10.68 7.94 12.15
N TYR A 80 9.87 8.94 11.77
CA TYR A 80 10.32 10.02 10.89
C TYR A 80 11.43 10.87 11.52
N MET A 81 11.27 11.26 12.79
CA MET A 81 12.23 12.13 13.49
C MET A 81 13.58 11.45 13.73
N TYR A 82 13.58 10.17 14.08
CA TYR A 82 14.81 9.41 14.38
C TYR A 82 15.50 8.81 13.17
N SER A 83 14.90 8.89 11.98
CA SER A 83 15.53 8.44 10.73
C SER A 83 16.19 9.58 9.96
N ASN A 84 17.26 9.23 9.24
CA ASN A 84 18.01 10.18 8.40
C ASN A 84 17.50 10.24 6.97
N LYS A 85 16.75 9.21 6.55
CA LYS A 85 16.17 9.11 5.21
C LYS A 85 14.86 8.33 5.23
N LEU A 86 14.06 8.52 4.18
CA LEU A 86 12.90 7.69 3.86
C LEU A 86 13.24 6.68 2.78
N VAL A 87 12.65 5.50 2.90
CA VAL A 87 12.68 4.47 1.86
C VAL A 87 11.23 4.04 1.60
N LEU A 88 10.77 4.32 0.39
CA LEU A 88 9.41 4.05 -0.08
C LEU A 88 9.40 2.81 -1.00
N GLU A 89 8.25 2.30 -1.36
CA GLU A 89 8.18 1.27 -2.41
C GLU A 89 8.64 1.83 -3.75
N LEU A 90 8.13 3.00 -4.14
CA LEU A 90 8.50 3.71 -5.37
C LEU A 90 9.40 4.92 -5.09
N PRO A 91 10.17 5.37 -6.08
CA PRO A 91 10.91 6.62 -5.98
C PRO A 91 9.99 7.80 -5.68
N PRO A 92 10.46 8.81 -4.92
CA PRO A 92 9.65 9.99 -4.59
C PRO A 92 9.04 10.65 -5.83
N GLY A 93 7.75 11.00 -5.75
CA GLY A 93 6.96 11.60 -6.83
C GLY A 93 6.45 10.60 -7.86
N ALA A 94 6.92 9.37 -7.85
CA ALA A 94 6.56 8.40 -8.86
C ALA A 94 5.11 7.93 -8.75
N ALA A 95 4.62 7.71 -7.52
CA ALA A 95 3.25 7.22 -7.29
C ALA A 95 2.18 8.23 -7.74
N SER A 96 2.45 9.53 -7.64
CA SER A 96 1.56 10.61 -8.07
C SER A 96 1.90 11.17 -9.47
N GLY A 97 2.91 10.59 -10.13
CA GLY A 97 3.40 11.06 -11.43
C GLY A 97 2.45 10.72 -12.58
N PRO A 98 2.28 11.64 -13.56
CA PRO A 98 1.43 11.40 -14.74
C PRO A 98 1.96 10.26 -15.61
N GLU A 99 3.25 9.96 -15.54
CA GLU A 99 3.87 8.88 -16.29
C GLU A 99 3.30 7.52 -15.90
N LEU A 100 3.21 7.24 -14.59
CA LEU A 100 2.68 5.99 -14.08
C LEU A 100 1.21 5.80 -14.50
N THR A 101 0.37 6.81 -14.29
CA THR A 101 -1.04 6.79 -14.68
C THR A 101 -1.21 6.56 -16.18
N SER A 102 -0.42 7.26 -17.00
CA SER A 102 -0.45 7.11 -18.46
C SER A 102 -0.05 5.70 -18.90
N ARG A 103 1.05 5.17 -18.36
CA ARG A 103 1.55 3.83 -18.67
C ARG A 103 0.58 2.73 -18.24
N MET A 104 0.05 2.83 -17.01
CA MET A 104 -0.98 1.91 -16.51
C MET A 104 -2.22 1.90 -17.40
N SER A 105 -2.70 3.09 -17.79
CA SER A 105 -3.84 3.21 -18.69
C SER A 105 -3.57 2.59 -20.06
N GLN A 106 -2.41 2.84 -20.66
CA GLN A 106 -2.03 2.27 -21.96
C GLN A 106 -1.97 0.73 -21.90
N LEU A 107 -1.32 0.16 -20.90
CA LEU A 107 -1.20 -1.29 -20.73
C LEU A 107 -2.50 -1.95 -20.30
N GLY A 108 -3.35 -1.20 -19.60
CA GLY A 108 -4.69 -1.63 -19.19
C GLY A 108 -5.74 -1.60 -20.28
N MET A 109 -5.42 -1.09 -21.47
CA MET A 109 -6.36 -1.06 -22.60
C MET A 109 -6.14 -2.25 -23.54
N TYR A 110 -7.23 -2.73 -24.09
CA TYR A 110 -7.20 -3.65 -25.21
C TYR A 110 -6.93 -2.90 -26.54
N SER A 111 -6.43 -3.64 -27.53
CA SER A 111 -6.49 -3.23 -28.94
C SER A 111 -7.96 -3.13 -29.41
N ALA A 112 -8.21 -2.37 -30.48
CA ALA A 112 -9.57 -2.07 -30.92
C ALA A 112 -10.39 -3.28 -31.42
N ASP A 113 -9.74 -4.44 -31.58
CA ASP A 113 -10.31 -5.68 -32.13
C ASP A 113 -10.89 -6.62 -31.07
N THR A 114 -10.75 -6.29 -29.79
CA THR A 114 -11.27 -7.11 -28.68
C THR A 114 -11.82 -6.25 -27.53
N SER A 115 -12.43 -6.90 -26.54
CA SER A 115 -13.12 -6.21 -25.46
C SER A 115 -13.10 -6.99 -24.15
N LEU A 116 -13.33 -6.35 -23.02
CA LEU A 116 -13.49 -6.98 -21.72
C LEU A 116 -14.49 -8.13 -21.77
N GLU A 117 -15.68 -7.90 -22.35
CA GLU A 117 -16.74 -8.89 -22.47
C GLU A 117 -16.28 -10.18 -23.15
N ALA A 118 -15.37 -10.09 -24.12
CA ALA A 118 -14.81 -11.24 -24.81
C ALA A 118 -13.81 -12.05 -23.99
N HIS A 119 -13.25 -11.45 -22.91
CA HIS A 119 -12.16 -12.04 -22.11
C HIS A 119 -12.59 -12.46 -20.71
N VAL A 120 -13.83 -12.15 -20.29
CA VAL A 120 -14.36 -12.55 -18.98
C VAL A 120 -15.51 -13.56 -19.13
N THR A 121 -15.88 -14.24 -18.05
CA THR A 121 -17.07 -15.08 -18.07
C THR A 121 -18.32 -14.23 -18.23
N LYS A 122 -19.40 -14.84 -18.76
CA LYS A 122 -20.70 -14.16 -18.86
C LYS A 122 -21.19 -13.67 -17.49
N GLU A 123 -20.94 -14.45 -16.45
CA GLU A 123 -21.30 -14.08 -15.07
C GLU A 123 -20.52 -12.84 -14.60
N THR A 124 -19.22 -12.80 -14.85
CA THR A 124 -18.37 -11.65 -14.50
C THR A 124 -18.79 -10.40 -15.25
N TRP A 125 -19.10 -10.52 -16.54
CA TRP A 125 -19.61 -9.38 -17.32
C TRP A 125 -20.96 -8.86 -16.78
N GLU A 126 -21.88 -9.74 -16.40
CA GLU A 126 -23.13 -9.32 -15.76
C GLU A 126 -22.90 -8.58 -14.44
N LYS A 127 -21.94 -9.03 -13.63
CA LYS A 127 -21.53 -8.32 -12.39
C LYS A 127 -20.96 -6.94 -12.70
N VAL A 128 -20.13 -6.79 -13.75
CA VAL A 128 -19.62 -5.49 -14.21
C VAL A 128 -20.77 -4.57 -14.60
N LYS A 129 -21.74 -5.06 -15.40
CA LYS A 129 -22.93 -4.28 -15.80
C LYS A 129 -23.76 -3.84 -14.59
N GLN A 130 -23.99 -4.74 -13.64
CA GLN A 130 -24.73 -4.42 -12.42
C GLN A 130 -24.04 -3.37 -11.58
N TRP A 131 -22.72 -3.50 -11.41
CA TRP A 131 -21.91 -2.52 -10.67
C TRP A 131 -21.93 -1.16 -11.35
N SER A 132 -21.65 -1.10 -12.65
CA SER A 132 -21.66 0.13 -13.44
C SER A 132 -23.03 0.82 -13.38
N GLY A 133 -24.12 0.07 -13.57
CA GLY A 133 -25.47 0.60 -13.53
C GLY A 133 -25.85 1.22 -12.18
N LYS A 134 -25.42 0.60 -11.05
CA LYS A 134 -25.62 1.15 -9.70
C LYS A 134 -24.87 2.49 -9.50
N ARG A 135 -23.83 2.75 -10.28
CA ARG A 135 -23.02 3.96 -10.24
C ARG A 135 -23.38 5.00 -11.31
N GLY A 136 -24.44 4.72 -12.10
CA GLY A 136 -24.83 5.57 -13.22
C GLY A 136 -23.82 5.58 -14.37
N LEU A 137 -23.02 4.52 -14.51
CA LEU A 137 -22.01 4.36 -15.53
C LEU A 137 -22.49 3.37 -16.60
N GLU A 138 -22.12 3.64 -17.85
CA GLU A 138 -22.30 2.69 -18.94
C GLU A 138 -21.20 1.61 -18.88
N ALA A 139 -21.60 0.33 -18.79
CA ALA A 139 -20.64 -0.77 -18.78
C ALA A 139 -19.77 -0.82 -20.05
N SER A 140 -20.26 -0.31 -21.16
CA SER A 140 -19.54 -0.17 -22.42
C SER A 140 -18.26 0.66 -22.26
N SER A 141 -18.22 1.61 -21.32
CA SER A 141 -17.01 2.40 -21.03
C SER A 141 -15.88 1.54 -20.45
N MET A 142 -16.22 0.43 -19.77
CA MET A 142 -15.26 -0.52 -19.21
C MET A 142 -14.76 -1.52 -20.26
N ASN A 143 -15.48 -1.68 -21.37
CA ASN A 143 -15.25 -2.74 -22.35
C ASN A 143 -13.91 -2.61 -23.09
N ARG A 144 -13.31 -1.42 -23.08
CA ARG A 144 -11.98 -1.14 -23.66
C ARG A 144 -10.80 -1.56 -22.78
N TYR A 145 -11.03 -1.93 -21.52
CA TYR A 145 -9.98 -2.19 -20.56
C TYR A 145 -9.83 -3.68 -20.25
N ARG A 146 -8.61 -4.08 -19.89
CA ARG A 146 -8.29 -5.42 -19.41
C ARG A 146 -8.90 -5.67 -18.01
N PRO A 147 -9.18 -6.94 -17.64
CA PRO A 147 -9.83 -7.24 -16.36
C PRO A 147 -9.08 -6.69 -15.15
N TRP A 148 -7.74 -6.77 -15.13
CA TRP A 148 -6.94 -6.22 -14.03
C TRP A 148 -7.11 -4.72 -13.87
N PHE A 149 -7.19 -3.97 -14.98
CA PHE A 149 -7.35 -2.52 -14.91
C PHE A 149 -8.75 -2.12 -14.45
N VAL A 150 -9.76 -2.86 -14.90
CA VAL A 150 -11.15 -2.67 -14.42
C VAL A 150 -11.26 -2.98 -12.92
N ALA A 151 -10.58 -4.02 -12.43
CA ALA A 151 -10.51 -4.31 -11.00
C ALA A 151 -9.94 -3.12 -10.21
N LEU A 152 -8.83 -2.51 -10.67
CA LEU A 152 -8.25 -1.32 -10.05
C LEU A 152 -9.19 -0.11 -10.09
N LEU A 153 -9.88 0.13 -11.23
CA LEU A 153 -10.85 1.22 -11.36
C LEU A 153 -12.00 1.06 -10.37
N ILE A 154 -12.59 -0.14 -10.30
CA ILE A 154 -13.67 -0.47 -9.35
C ILE A 154 -13.19 -0.22 -7.92
N THR A 155 -12.03 -0.75 -7.56
CA THR A 155 -11.44 -0.58 -6.23
C THR A 155 -11.27 0.89 -5.87
N SER A 156 -10.66 1.66 -6.76
CA SER A 156 -10.43 3.09 -6.56
C SER A 156 -11.75 3.86 -6.35
N MET A 157 -12.76 3.55 -7.16
CA MET A 157 -14.07 4.21 -7.06
C MET A 157 -14.82 3.84 -5.76
N GLU A 158 -14.73 2.57 -5.31
CA GLU A 158 -15.35 2.14 -4.06
C GLU A 158 -14.74 2.86 -2.86
N TYR A 159 -13.41 2.93 -2.78
CA TYR A 159 -12.75 3.63 -1.69
C TYR A 159 -12.94 5.15 -1.75
N ALA A 160 -12.94 5.74 -2.94
CA ALA A 160 -13.28 7.15 -3.12
C ALA A 160 -14.71 7.46 -2.61
N ALA A 161 -15.67 6.56 -2.84
CA ALA A 161 -17.03 6.69 -2.31
C ALA A 161 -17.09 6.62 -0.77
N LEU A 162 -16.11 5.98 -0.13
CA LEU A 162 -15.94 5.99 1.33
C LEU A 162 -15.20 7.24 1.86
N GLY A 163 -14.82 8.17 0.97
CA GLY A 163 -14.08 9.38 1.29
C GLY A 163 -12.58 9.20 1.42
N ALA A 164 -12.05 8.01 1.09
CA ALA A 164 -10.62 7.76 1.09
C ALA A 164 -9.96 8.40 -0.15
N LYS A 165 -8.76 8.97 0.05
CA LYS A 165 -8.04 9.74 -0.97
C LYS A 165 -6.56 9.39 -0.99
N PRO A 166 -5.91 9.37 -2.16
CA PRO A 166 -4.47 9.12 -2.29
C PRO A 166 -3.59 10.17 -1.62
N ASP A 167 -3.99 11.46 -1.66
CA ASP A 167 -3.27 12.56 -1.00
C ASP A 167 -3.31 12.49 0.54
N LYS A 168 -4.08 11.55 1.11
CA LYS A 168 -4.15 11.23 2.53
C LYS A 168 -3.41 9.93 2.88
N GLY A 169 -2.84 9.24 1.92
CA GLY A 169 -2.02 8.05 2.18
C GLY A 169 -0.82 8.35 3.07
N VAL A 170 -0.41 7.36 3.88
CA VAL A 170 0.74 7.49 4.78
C VAL A 170 2.02 7.78 3.99
N ASP A 171 2.20 7.10 2.88
CA ASP A 171 3.34 7.28 1.97
C ASP A 171 3.42 8.72 1.48
N THR A 172 2.33 9.22 0.91
CA THR A 172 2.23 10.59 0.39
C THR A 172 2.48 11.63 1.49
N HIS A 173 1.91 11.41 2.68
CA HIS A 173 2.09 12.30 3.83
C HIS A 173 3.57 12.48 4.19
N PHE A 174 4.31 11.38 4.33
CA PHE A 174 5.73 11.46 4.70
C PHE A 174 6.63 11.83 3.54
N GLU A 175 6.29 11.49 2.31
CA GLU A 175 6.99 11.93 1.12
C GLU A 175 6.95 13.45 0.95
N GLU A 176 5.76 14.06 1.06
CA GLU A 176 5.59 15.51 1.00
C GLU A 176 6.35 16.22 2.12
N ARG A 177 6.31 15.65 3.32
CA ARG A 177 7.05 16.16 4.46
C ARG A 177 8.56 16.07 4.26
N ALA A 178 9.07 14.94 3.78
CA ALA A 178 10.48 14.76 3.50
C ALA A 178 10.98 15.76 2.45
N LYS A 179 10.18 15.98 1.39
CA LYS A 179 10.45 17.00 0.38
C LYS A 179 10.54 18.40 0.97
N LYS A 180 9.63 18.75 1.89
CA LYS A 180 9.61 20.05 2.58
C LYS A 180 10.82 20.23 3.50
N ASP A 181 11.19 19.16 4.23
CA ASP A 181 12.26 19.17 5.21
C ASP A 181 13.67 18.96 4.57
N GLY A 182 13.73 18.66 3.27
CA GLY A 182 14.96 18.32 2.58
C GLY A 182 15.55 16.96 3.02
N LYS A 183 14.70 16.07 3.62
CA LYS A 183 15.14 14.74 4.03
C LYS A 183 15.28 13.84 2.81
N PRO A 184 16.42 13.13 2.64
CA PRO A 184 16.60 12.20 1.52
C PRO A 184 15.52 11.13 1.49
N ALA A 185 15.03 10.82 0.29
CA ALA A 185 14.06 9.77 0.07
C ALA A 185 14.41 8.95 -1.18
N GLU A 186 14.18 7.64 -1.14
CA GLU A 186 14.48 6.71 -2.23
C GLU A 186 13.42 5.62 -2.34
N GLY A 187 13.34 4.94 -3.50
CA GLY A 187 12.42 3.82 -3.73
C GLY A 187 13.13 2.47 -3.64
N LEU A 188 12.42 1.42 -3.21
CA LEU A 188 12.87 0.03 -3.25
C LEU A 188 12.76 -0.56 -4.65
N GLU A 189 11.78 -0.10 -5.42
CA GLU A 189 11.43 -0.59 -6.74
C GLU A 189 11.35 0.53 -7.76
N SER A 190 11.38 0.18 -9.04
CA SER A 190 11.10 1.11 -10.12
C SER A 190 9.61 1.14 -10.47
N VAL A 191 9.18 2.24 -11.09
CA VAL A 191 7.83 2.40 -11.66
C VAL A 191 7.54 1.27 -12.66
N GLU A 192 8.47 0.98 -13.55
CA GLU A 192 8.30 -0.07 -14.56
C GLU A 192 8.10 -1.45 -13.92
N PHE A 193 8.83 -1.76 -12.83
CA PHE A 193 8.64 -3.01 -12.12
C PHE A 193 7.22 -3.16 -11.59
N GLN A 194 6.67 -2.15 -10.93
CA GLN A 194 5.29 -2.21 -10.40
C GLN A 194 4.23 -2.28 -11.52
N ILE A 195 4.45 -1.60 -12.63
CA ILE A 195 3.56 -1.72 -13.80
C ILE A 195 3.56 -3.17 -14.32
N GLN A 196 4.72 -3.79 -14.41
CA GLN A 196 4.86 -5.17 -14.88
C GLN A 196 4.18 -6.20 -13.96
N LEU A 197 4.02 -5.93 -12.67
CA LEU A 197 3.26 -6.80 -11.77
C LEU A 197 1.84 -7.06 -12.29
N PHE A 198 1.19 -6.06 -12.86
CA PHE A 198 -0.15 -6.18 -13.44
C PHE A 198 -0.13 -6.60 -14.91
N ALA A 199 0.78 -6.03 -15.69
CA ALA A 199 0.86 -6.30 -17.12
C ALA A 199 1.27 -7.75 -17.43
N SER A 200 1.99 -8.41 -16.52
CA SER A 200 2.41 -9.82 -16.66
C SER A 200 1.36 -10.83 -16.20
N LEU A 201 0.24 -10.39 -15.61
CA LEU A 201 -0.83 -11.31 -15.20
C LEU A 201 -1.37 -12.08 -16.40
N THR A 202 -1.48 -13.40 -16.27
CA THR A 202 -2.17 -14.25 -17.25
C THR A 202 -3.67 -13.88 -17.31
N ASP A 203 -4.34 -14.21 -18.40
CA ASP A 203 -5.77 -13.97 -18.56
C ASP A 203 -6.58 -14.58 -17.40
N LYS A 204 -6.19 -15.77 -16.94
CA LYS A 204 -6.80 -16.40 -15.77
C LYS A 204 -6.65 -15.56 -14.51
N GLN A 205 -5.44 -15.10 -14.20
CA GLN A 205 -5.16 -14.28 -13.01
C GLN A 205 -5.87 -12.92 -13.06
N GLN A 206 -5.94 -12.31 -14.25
CA GLN A 206 -6.69 -11.07 -14.45
C GLN A 206 -8.19 -11.25 -14.18
N ASN A 207 -8.77 -12.35 -14.66
CA ASN A 207 -10.17 -12.68 -14.41
C ASN A 207 -10.43 -12.96 -12.93
N GLU A 208 -9.59 -13.76 -12.28
CA GLU A 208 -9.67 -14.03 -10.85
C GLU A 208 -9.63 -12.74 -10.01
N LEU A 209 -8.75 -11.80 -10.36
CA LEU A 209 -8.65 -10.50 -9.71
C LEU A 209 -9.95 -9.70 -9.85
N LEU A 210 -10.51 -9.63 -11.07
CA LEU A 210 -11.76 -8.89 -11.31
C LEU A 210 -12.97 -9.56 -10.64
N GLU A 211 -13.12 -10.87 -10.73
CA GLU A 211 -14.22 -11.62 -10.11
C GLU A 211 -14.24 -11.42 -8.60
N GLN A 212 -13.07 -11.47 -8.00
CA GLN A 212 -12.94 -11.26 -6.57
C GLN A 212 -13.25 -9.82 -6.17
N THR A 213 -12.73 -8.84 -6.91
CA THR A 213 -13.05 -7.43 -6.70
C THR A 213 -14.56 -7.22 -6.68
N LEU A 214 -15.27 -7.75 -7.69
CA LEU A 214 -16.71 -7.64 -7.79
C LEU A 214 -17.46 -8.38 -6.66
N GLY A 215 -16.92 -9.49 -6.17
CA GLY A 215 -17.49 -10.26 -5.07
C GLY A 215 -17.41 -9.55 -3.71
N GLU A 216 -16.47 -8.68 -3.52
CA GLU A 216 -16.19 -8.01 -2.24
C GLU A 216 -16.84 -6.63 -2.08
N ILE A 217 -17.40 -6.07 -3.13
CA ILE A 217 -17.98 -4.71 -3.12
C ILE A 217 -19.00 -4.52 -1.99
N SER A 218 -19.82 -5.51 -1.70
CA SER A 218 -20.87 -5.40 -0.69
C SER A 218 -20.35 -5.27 0.75
N SER A 219 -19.13 -5.71 1.02
CA SER A 219 -18.50 -5.66 2.35
C SER A 219 -17.39 -4.62 2.46
N VAL A 220 -17.07 -3.91 1.36
CA VAL A 220 -15.90 -3.01 1.30
C VAL A 220 -15.89 -1.96 2.42
N ALA A 221 -17.03 -1.37 2.74
CA ALA A 221 -17.11 -0.33 3.77
C ALA A 221 -16.77 -0.87 5.16
N GLU A 222 -17.40 -1.99 5.55
CA GLU A 222 -17.16 -2.64 6.84
C GLU A 222 -15.73 -3.13 6.98
N GLU A 223 -15.22 -3.76 5.92
CA GLU A 223 -13.87 -4.30 5.90
C GLU A 223 -12.80 -3.20 5.91
N PHE A 224 -13.07 -2.06 5.28
CA PHE A 224 -12.18 -0.91 5.35
C PHE A 224 -12.08 -0.34 6.76
N GLU A 225 -13.21 -0.18 7.48
CA GLU A 225 -13.19 0.29 8.88
C GLU A 225 -12.40 -0.68 9.78
N LYS A 226 -12.61 -1.99 9.64
CA LYS A 226 -11.87 -3.01 10.40
C LYS A 226 -10.38 -2.95 10.13
N MET A 227 -10.02 -2.82 8.86
CA MET A 227 -8.61 -2.75 8.45
C MET A 227 -7.93 -1.49 8.99
N ILE A 228 -8.59 -0.33 8.91
CA ILE A 228 -8.07 0.92 9.47
C ILE A 228 -7.89 0.79 10.99
N LEU A 229 -8.83 0.18 11.69
CA LEU A 229 -8.73 -0.01 13.14
C LEU A 229 -7.55 -0.92 13.51
N ALA A 230 -7.44 -2.08 12.88
CA ALA A 230 -6.35 -3.02 13.11
C ALA A 230 -4.98 -2.41 12.77
N TRP A 231 -4.91 -1.64 11.66
CA TRP A 231 -3.70 -0.92 11.27
C TRP A 231 -3.31 0.17 12.29
N LYS A 232 -4.27 0.96 12.78
CA LYS A 232 -4.03 1.98 13.81
C LYS A 232 -3.49 1.38 15.11
N ASN A 233 -3.96 0.21 15.46
CA ASN A 233 -3.55 -0.49 16.70
C ASN A 233 -2.28 -1.35 16.53
N GLY A 234 -1.78 -1.52 15.30
CA GLY A 234 -0.65 -2.41 15.02
C GLY A 234 -0.97 -3.90 15.22
N GLU A 235 -2.24 -4.29 15.05
CA GLU A 235 -2.75 -5.65 15.24
C GLU A 235 -2.41 -6.51 14.01
N LEU A 236 -1.15 -6.99 13.97
CA LEU A 236 -0.58 -7.69 12.81
C LEU A 236 -1.36 -8.97 12.45
N GLU A 237 -1.81 -9.74 13.44
CA GLU A 237 -2.57 -10.98 13.21
C GLU A 237 -3.96 -10.71 12.62
N ASP A 238 -4.63 -9.65 13.05
CA ASP A 238 -5.92 -9.26 12.50
C ASP A 238 -5.75 -8.76 11.05
N LEU A 239 -4.72 -7.96 10.80
CA LEU A 239 -4.34 -7.55 9.45
C LEU A 239 -4.01 -8.76 8.58
N ARG A 240 -3.26 -9.74 9.10
CA ARG A 240 -2.98 -11.00 8.43
C ARG A 240 -4.26 -11.75 8.09
N ALA A 241 -5.12 -11.97 9.10
CA ALA A 241 -6.38 -12.67 8.90
C ALA A 241 -7.29 -11.98 7.86
N MET A 242 -7.31 -10.65 7.84
CA MET A 242 -8.08 -9.89 6.87
C MET A 242 -7.48 -10.00 5.47
N LEU A 243 -6.17 -9.80 5.32
CA LEU A 243 -5.50 -9.71 4.02
C LEU A 243 -5.32 -11.10 3.36
N PHE A 244 -5.19 -12.17 4.17
CA PHE A 244 -4.81 -13.49 3.68
C PHE A 244 -5.88 -14.57 3.87
N ARG A 245 -7.09 -14.23 4.27
CA ARG A 245 -8.19 -15.18 4.55
C ARG A 245 -8.41 -16.25 3.47
N GLU A 246 -8.10 -15.93 2.21
CA GLU A 246 -8.20 -16.84 1.08
C GLU A 246 -6.92 -16.86 0.21
N ALA A 247 -5.80 -16.46 0.79
CA ALA A 247 -4.51 -16.41 0.10
C ALA A 247 -4.12 -17.77 -0.49
N GLU A 248 -4.51 -18.86 0.17
CA GLU A 248 -4.29 -20.23 -0.29
C GLU A 248 -4.93 -20.53 -1.65
N ARG A 249 -5.98 -19.79 -2.03
CA ARG A 249 -6.64 -19.94 -3.33
C ARG A 249 -5.83 -19.31 -4.48
N TYR A 250 -4.96 -18.34 -4.17
CA TYR A 250 -4.26 -17.54 -5.18
C TYR A 250 -2.76 -17.43 -4.85
N PRO A 251 -2.05 -18.56 -4.70
CA PRO A 251 -0.65 -18.55 -4.27
C PRO A 251 0.27 -17.78 -5.22
N ASP A 252 0.00 -17.84 -6.52
CA ASP A 252 0.79 -17.14 -7.54
C ASP A 252 0.68 -15.62 -7.42
N LEU A 253 -0.54 -15.10 -7.15
CA LEU A 253 -0.74 -13.67 -6.94
C LEU A 253 -0.10 -13.20 -5.64
N MET A 254 -0.21 -14.01 -4.57
CA MET A 254 0.49 -13.76 -3.30
C MET A 254 1.98 -13.70 -3.47
N ASN A 255 2.54 -14.65 -4.22
CA ASN A 255 3.96 -14.65 -4.52
C ASN A 255 4.37 -13.41 -5.31
N LEU A 256 3.63 -13.08 -6.38
CA LEU A 256 3.93 -11.94 -7.24
C LEU A 256 3.88 -10.61 -6.51
N PHE A 257 2.79 -10.36 -5.78
CA PHE A 257 2.56 -9.03 -5.18
C PHE A 257 3.24 -8.81 -3.83
N LEU A 258 3.62 -9.87 -3.11
CA LEU A 258 4.24 -9.74 -1.79
C LEU A 258 5.53 -10.54 -1.63
N THR A 259 5.48 -11.87 -1.73
CA THR A 259 6.61 -12.72 -1.33
C THR A 259 7.87 -12.43 -2.15
N ALA A 260 7.77 -12.41 -3.47
CA ALA A 260 8.90 -12.15 -4.36
C ALA A 260 9.47 -10.75 -4.15
N ARG A 261 8.62 -9.76 -3.92
CA ARG A 261 9.00 -8.38 -3.62
C ARG A 261 9.73 -8.29 -2.26
N ASN A 262 9.15 -8.86 -1.21
CA ASN A 262 9.77 -8.92 0.11
C ASN A 262 11.18 -9.52 0.04
N LEU A 263 11.32 -10.65 -0.64
CA LEU A 263 12.63 -11.31 -0.81
C LEU A 263 13.62 -10.42 -1.58
N SER A 264 13.18 -9.72 -2.62
CA SER A 264 14.03 -8.82 -3.41
C SER A 264 14.53 -7.61 -2.62
N TRP A 265 13.78 -7.14 -1.62
CA TRP A 265 14.16 -6.01 -0.79
C TRP A 265 15.15 -6.35 0.32
N MET A 266 15.20 -7.64 0.74
CA MET A 266 15.96 -8.07 1.91
C MET A 266 17.43 -7.69 1.88
N ASP A 267 18.11 -7.90 0.77
CA ASP A 267 19.55 -7.60 0.67
C ASP A 267 19.84 -6.11 0.86
N ARG A 268 18.94 -5.26 0.35
CA ARG A 268 19.05 -3.80 0.52
C ARG A 268 18.80 -3.37 1.96
N LEU A 269 17.76 -3.92 2.61
CA LEU A 269 17.47 -3.63 4.02
C LEU A 269 18.61 -4.09 4.93
N GLU A 270 19.17 -5.27 4.69
CA GLU A 270 20.34 -5.75 5.41
C GLU A 270 21.59 -4.90 5.19
N GLN A 271 21.81 -4.44 3.96
CA GLN A 271 22.93 -3.55 3.66
C GLN A 271 22.82 -2.24 4.44
N MET A 272 21.62 -1.66 4.55
CA MET A 272 21.38 -0.47 5.35
C MET A 272 21.71 -0.71 6.83
N LEU A 273 21.25 -1.83 7.41
CA LEU A 273 21.57 -2.21 8.79
C LEU A 273 23.09 -2.40 9.00
N LYS A 274 23.75 -3.10 8.09
CA LYS A 274 25.21 -3.33 8.14
C LYS A 274 26.01 -2.01 8.02
N ASN A 275 25.49 -1.04 7.29
CA ASN A 275 26.10 0.29 7.15
C ASN A 275 25.84 1.22 8.35
N GLY A 276 25.08 0.78 9.35
CA GLY A 276 24.71 1.63 10.49
C GLY A 276 23.69 2.72 10.16
N GLU A 277 22.92 2.55 9.09
CA GLU A 277 21.94 3.54 8.66
C GLU A 277 20.72 3.58 9.60
N LYS A 278 20.11 4.76 9.70
CA LYS A 278 18.83 4.98 10.38
C LYS A 278 17.81 5.44 9.34
N ALA A 279 16.90 4.55 8.96
CA ALA A 279 15.94 4.81 7.90
C ALA A 279 14.50 4.48 8.31
N MET A 280 13.55 5.28 7.81
CA MET A 280 12.13 4.99 7.87
C MET A 280 11.71 4.27 6.57
N ILE A 281 11.27 3.04 6.70
CA ILE A 281 10.86 2.16 5.59
C ILE A 281 9.36 2.18 5.51
N LEU A 282 8.82 2.81 4.48
CA LEU A 282 7.39 2.99 4.23
C LEU A 282 6.94 2.03 3.13
N VAL A 283 6.29 0.95 3.51
CA VAL A 283 5.75 -0.06 2.58
C VAL A 283 4.35 -0.48 3.03
N GLY A 284 3.52 -0.91 2.09
CA GLY A 284 2.17 -1.36 2.38
C GLY A 284 2.14 -2.40 3.49
N THR A 285 1.23 -2.25 4.45
CA THR A 285 1.14 -3.09 5.66
C THR A 285 1.08 -4.60 5.35
N GLY A 286 0.55 -4.98 4.18
CA GLY A 286 0.55 -6.36 3.70
C GLY A 286 1.92 -7.01 3.63
N HIS A 287 2.99 -6.22 3.42
CA HIS A 287 4.37 -6.70 3.39
C HIS A 287 4.90 -7.20 4.74
N PHE A 288 4.17 -6.98 5.84
CA PHE A 288 4.58 -7.41 7.17
C PHE A 288 3.88 -8.67 7.65
N THR A 289 2.73 -9.03 7.09
CA THR A 289 1.72 -9.88 7.72
C THR A 289 1.82 -11.37 7.42
N SER A 290 2.82 -11.86 6.69
CA SER A 290 2.97 -13.29 6.36
C SER A 290 4.26 -13.89 6.90
N ASP A 291 4.39 -15.22 6.84
CA ASP A 291 5.64 -15.93 7.17
C ASP A 291 6.80 -15.58 6.22
N THR A 292 6.49 -14.98 5.09
CA THR A 292 7.40 -14.35 4.13
C THR A 292 7.32 -12.82 4.19
N GLY A 293 6.71 -12.26 5.23
CA GLY A 293 6.67 -10.83 5.51
C GLY A 293 8.02 -10.32 6.01
N LEU A 294 8.29 -9.04 5.83
CA LEU A 294 9.58 -8.43 6.17
C LEU A 294 9.96 -8.61 7.65
N ILE A 295 8.99 -8.57 8.55
CA ILE A 295 9.21 -8.78 9.99
C ILE A 295 9.79 -10.18 10.22
N GLU A 296 9.15 -11.22 9.70
CA GLU A 296 9.58 -12.59 9.87
C GLU A 296 10.87 -12.90 9.09
N LEU A 297 11.04 -12.34 7.91
CA LEU A 297 12.28 -12.49 7.14
C LEU A 297 13.49 -11.92 7.89
N LEU A 298 13.36 -10.73 8.48
CA LEU A 298 14.41 -10.10 9.28
C LEU A 298 14.69 -10.88 10.57
N ARG A 299 13.65 -11.39 11.25
CA ARG A 299 13.82 -12.28 12.42
C ARG A 299 14.58 -13.55 12.07
N LYS A 300 14.23 -14.20 10.95
CA LYS A 300 14.93 -15.40 10.42
C LYS A 300 16.40 -15.13 10.08
N ARG A 301 16.73 -13.88 9.74
CA ARG A 301 18.12 -13.42 9.51
C ARG A 301 18.87 -13.02 10.79
N GLY A 302 18.22 -13.17 11.96
CA GLY A 302 18.84 -12.92 13.28
C GLY A 302 18.73 -11.49 13.78
N TYR A 303 17.99 -10.62 13.09
CA TYR A 303 17.76 -9.26 13.58
C TYR A 303 16.71 -9.25 14.69
N ARG A 304 16.89 -8.35 15.66
CA ARG A 304 15.88 -8.08 16.68
C ARG A 304 14.81 -7.16 16.10
N VAL A 305 13.59 -7.67 15.93
CA VAL A 305 12.44 -6.88 15.42
C VAL A 305 11.40 -6.78 16.54
N ARG A 306 11.12 -5.56 17.00
CA ARG A 306 10.16 -5.24 18.06
C ARG A 306 9.07 -4.31 17.55
N HIS A 307 7.84 -4.46 18.03
CA HIS A 307 6.84 -3.42 17.83
C HIS A 307 7.30 -2.12 18.50
N TYR A 308 6.98 -0.95 17.92
CA TYR A 308 7.45 0.35 18.45
C TYR A 308 7.10 0.56 19.93
N ARG A 309 5.91 0.16 20.37
CA ARG A 309 5.47 0.24 21.78
C ARG A 309 6.39 -0.48 22.79
N GLU A 310 7.18 -1.43 22.31
CA GLU A 310 8.11 -2.24 23.14
C GLU A 310 9.51 -1.60 23.22
N VAL A 311 9.73 -0.48 22.52
CA VAL A 311 11.04 0.17 22.45
C VAL A 311 11.14 1.21 23.54
N THR A 312 12.08 1.01 24.46
CA THR A 312 12.36 1.89 25.59
C THR A 312 13.68 2.66 25.46
N ASP A 313 14.48 2.29 24.47
CA ASP A 313 15.84 2.79 24.20
C ASP A 313 15.87 3.52 22.82
N PHE A 314 15.78 4.83 22.87
CA PHE A 314 15.81 5.70 21.69
C PHE A 314 17.17 6.41 21.52
#